data_1e477871fe7c1dc5929044abad8ab627
#
_entry.id   1e477871fe7c1dc5929044abad8ab627
#
_cell.length_a   1.000
_cell.length_b   1.000
_cell.length_c   1.000
_cell.angle_alpha   90.00
_cell.angle_beta   90.00
_cell.angle_gamma   90.00
#
_symmetry.space_group_name_H-M   'P 1'
#
loop_
_entity.id
_entity.type
_entity.pdbx_description
1 polymer ?
#
loop_
_entity_poly.entity_id
_entity_poly.type
_entity_poly.pdbx_seq_one_letter_code
_entity_poly.pdbx_strand_id
1 'polypeptide(L)'
;LKDAEARVTMAAGWEEAAGKKDAYRDLIANKDQAKKLDMQAKAVVAGADADALIDEARARIEQEPNNLNYYRALARLLSQNKRFDEAVEVLESARKVNAADPELDRAITATRISAFEVKIDALKAAGDAEGAAEMETEMNQFIFDDLSARVQRYPNDLKLRYELGMQYFKYGYYDDAIGQFQLSQRSPKE
;
A
#
# COMPACT_ATOMS: atom_id res chain seq x y z
N LEU A 1 17.77 47.77 -18.14
CA LEU A 1 19.06 47.14 -18.44
C LEU A 1 19.27 45.87 -17.63
N LYS A 2 19.12 45.88 -16.29
CA LYS A 2 19.35 44.69 -15.40
C LYS A 2 18.43 43.51 -15.67
N ASP A 3 17.17 43.78 -16.07
CA ASP A 3 16.20 42.68 -16.36
C ASP A 3 16.46 42.01 -17.72
N ALA A 4 17.08 42.72 -18.66
CA ALA A 4 17.46 42.15 -19.95
C ALA A 4 18.71 41.29 -19.83
N GLU A 5 19.67 41.69 -19.00
CA GLU A 5 20.87 40.88 -18.72
C GLU A 5 20.54 39.58 -17.96
N ALA A 6 19.59 39.62 -16.98
CA ALA A 6 19.13 38.46 -16.28
C ALA A 6 18.41 37.43 -17.17
N ARG A 7 17.66 37.91 -18.17
CA ARG A 7 17.02 37.01 -19.14
C ARG A 7 18.00 36.35 -20.12
N VAL A 8 19.03 37.08 -20.52
CA VAL A 8 20.09 36.54 -21.41
C VAL A 8 20.92 35.49 -20.68
N THR A 9 21.24 35.70 -19.43
CA THR A 9 21.99 34.70 -18.62
C THR A 9 21.16 33.45 -18.31
N MET A 10 19.84 33.59 -18.10
CA MET A 10 18.95 32.43 -17.99
C MET A 10 18.84 31.67 -19.31
N ALA A 11 18.65 32.35 -20.46
CA ALA A 11 18.56 31.69 -21.76
C ALA A 11 19.86 30.95 -22.12
N ALA A 12 21.02 31.53 -21.87
CA ALA A 12 22.31 30.89 -22.11
C ALA A 12 22.50 29.64 -21.23
N GLY A 13 22.04 29.67 -19.98
CA GLY A 13 22.06 28.50 -19.09
C GLY A 13 21.17 27.36 -19.57
N TRP A 14 20.04 27.68 -20.18
CA TRP A 14 19.13 26.68 -20.78
C TRP A 14 19.67 26.07 -22.08
N GLU A 15 20.32 26.86 -22.93
CA GLU A 15 20.96 26.38 -24.16
C GLU A 15 22.18 25.48 -23.85
N GLU A 16 22.96 25.81 -22.82
CA GLU A 16 24.08 24.99 -22.39
C GLU A 16 23.61 23.66 -21.73
N ALA A 17 22.49 23.69 -21.01
CA ALA A 17 21.84 22.49 -20.48
C ALA A 17 21.19 21.63 -21.57
N ALA A 18 20.61 22.23 -22.62
CA ALA A 18 19.99 21.53 -23.73
C ALA A 18 21.02 20.87 -24.68
N GLY A 19 22.26 21.43 -24.73
CA GLY A 19 23.36 20.89 -25.54
C GLY A 19 23.99 19.62 -24.99
N LYS A 20 23.80 19.31 -23.69
CA LYS A 20 24.27 18.06 -23.08
C LYS A 20 23.10 17.07 -23.01
N LYS A 21 23.07 16.10 -23.90
CA LYS A 21 22.06 15.03 -23.99
C LYS A 21 21.77 14.32 -22.65
N ASP A 22 22.63 14.47 -21.64
CA ASP A 22 22.58 13.86 -20.33
C ASP A 22 22.57 14.86 -19.14
N ALA A 23 22.56 16.20 -19.39
CA ALA A 23 22.59 17.21 -18.33
C ALA A 23 21.40 17.07 -17.34
N TYR A 24 20.24 16.67 -17.84
CA TYR A 24 19.07 16.35 -17.02
C TYR A 24 19.32 15.13 -16.12
N ARG A 25 20.07 14.13 -16.59
CA ARG A 25 20.43 12.93 -15.79
C ARG A 25 21.51 13.21 -14.75
N ASP A 26 22.36 14.20 -14.99
CA ASP A 26 23.40 14.62 -14.04
C ASP A 26 22.85 15.50 -12.91
N LEU A 27 21.71 16.17 -13.12
CA LEU A 27 20.95 16.92 -12.12
C LEU A 27 20.15 16.00 -11.15
N ILE A 28 19.92 14.74 -11.51
CA ILE A 28 19.35 13.77 -10.57
C ILE A 28 20.50 13.28 -9.67
N ALA A 29 20.56 13.81 -8.45
CA ALA A 29 21.61 13.56 -7.46
C ALA A 29 21.79 12.07 -7.08
N ASN A 30 21.06 11.16 -7.72
CA ASN A 30 21.20 9.73 -7.51
C ASN A 30 20.75 8.93 -8.75
N LYS A 31 21.66 8.79 -9.75
CA LYS A 31 21.46 7.93 -10.93
C LYS A 31 21.08 6.49 -10.56
N ASP A 32 21.58 6.02 -9.42
CA ASP A 32 21.30 4.68 -8.94
C ASP A 32 19.87 4.57 -8.38
N GLN A 33 19.35 5.62 -7.73
CA GLN A 33 17.96 5.65 -7.30
C GLN A 33 16.99 5.72 -8.48
N ALA A 34 17.28 6.52 -9.50
CA ALA A 34 16.45 6.59 -10.71
C ALA A 34 16.47 5.27 -11.50
N LYS A 35 17.63 4.62 -11.64
CA LYS A 35 17.73 3.27 -12.21
C LYS A 35 16.97 2.24 -11.37
N LYS A 36 17.05 2.32 -10.04
CA LYS A 36 16.34 1.42 -9.14
C LYS A 36 14.83 1.61 -9.20
N LEU A 37 14.33 2.85 -9.33
CA LEU A 37 12.91 3.13 -9.57
C LEU A 37 12.43 2.59 -10.93
N ASP A 38 13.25 2.74 -11.98
CA ASP A 38 12.95 2.24 -13.32
C ASP A 38 13.01 0.70 -13.39
N MET A 39 13.96 0.07 -12.68
CA MET A 39 13.98 -1.38 -12.47
C MET A 39 12.77 -1.86 -11.67
N GLN A 40 12.35 -1.13 -10.62
CA GLN A 40 11.13 -1.44 -9.87
C GLN A 40 9.86 -1.31 -10.72
N ALA A 41 9.80 -0.35 -11.64
CA ALA A 41 8.70 -0.21 -12.59
C ALA A 41 8.71 -1.33 -13.68
N LYS A 42 9.90 -1.82 -14.06
CA LYS A 42 10.09 -2.91 -15.05
C LYS A 42 9.99 -4.30 -14.43
N ALA A 43 10.20 -4.48 -13.14
CA ALA A 43 10.13 -5.75 -12.43
C ALA A 43 8.73 -6.39 -12.40
N VAL A 44 7.72 -5.67 -12.82
CA VAL A 44 6.39 -6.24 -13.10
C VAL A 44 6.40 -7.25 -14.27
N VAL A 45 7.53 -7.40 -14.99
CA VAL A 45 7.60 -8.12 -16.27
C VAL A 45 8.37 -9.45 -16.24
N ALA A 46 9.19 -9.77 -15.22
CA ALA A 46 9.97 -11.01 -15.24
C ALA A 46 10.27 -11.57 -13.83
N GLY A 47 9.83 -12.80 -13.58
CA GLY A 47 9.96 -13.48 -12.28
C GLY A 47 11.39 -13.66 -11.74
N ALA A 48 12.42 -13.71 -12.59
CA ALA A 48 13.83 -13.82 -12.17
C ALA A 48 14.37 -12.51 -11.56
N ASP A 49 13.83 -11.36 -11.96
CA ASP A 49 14.21 -10.06 -11.41
C ASP A 49 13.49 -9.75 -10.08
N ALA A 50 12.37 -10.43 -9.81
CA ALA A 50 11.55 -10.18 -8.64
C ALA A 50 12.25 -10.61 -7.33
N ASP A 51 12.89 -11.77 -7.31
CA ASP A 51 13.59 -12.28 -6.13
C ASP A 51 14.81 -11.40 -5.78
N ALA A 52 15.57 -10.96 -6.78
CA ALA A 52 16.68 -10.03 -6.56
C ALA A 52 16.21 -8.68 -5.96
N LEU A 53 15.06 -8.17 -6.39
CA LEU A 53 14.48 -6.94 -5.86
C LEU A 53 13.95 -7.13 -4.43
N ILE A 54 13.36 -8.28 -4.14
CA ILE A 54 12.91 -8.65 -2.80
C ILE A 54 14.11 -8.70 -1.86
N ASP A 55 15.20 -9.34 -2.26
CA ASP A 55 16.42 -9.45 -1.44
C ASP A 55 17.07 -8.07 -1.22
N GLU A 56 17.11 -7.22 -2.26
CA GLU A 56 17.57 -5.84 -2.09
C GLU A 56 16.67 -5.05 -1.11
N ALA A 57 15.36 -5.21 -1.21
CA ALA A 57 14.43 -4.55 -0.31
C ALA A 57 14.59 -5.03 1.14
N ARG A 58 14.87 -6.33 1.35
CA ARG A 58 15.21 -6.88 2.68
C ARG A 58 16.50 -6.28 3.25
N ALA A 59 17.54 -6.21 2.43
CA ALA A 59 18.81 -5.61 2.83
C ALA A 59 18.67 -4.13 3.26
N ARG A 60 17.75 -3.37 2.64
CA ARG A 60 17.44 -2.00 3.05
C ARG A 60 16.78 -1.93 4.43
N ILE A 61 15.90 -2.87 4.75
CA ILE A 61 15.29 -2.95 6.08
C ILE A 61 16.35 -3.26 7.14
N GLU A 62 17.33 -4.12 6.85
CA GLU A 62 18.44 -4.42 7.76
C GLU A 62 19.31 -3.19 8.04
N GLN A 63 19.54 -2.35 7.01
CA GLN A 63 20.30 -1.11 7.14
C GLN A 63 19.55 -0.03 7.94
N GLU A 64 18.24 0.09 7.72
CA GLU A 64 17.37 1.10 8.36
C GLU A 64 16.10 0.45 8.93
N PRO A 65 16.18 -0.29 10.05
CA PRO A 65 15.07 -1.09 10.58
C PRO A 65 13.88 -0.26 11.08
N ASN A 66 14.06 1.04 11.30
CA ASN A 66 12.99 1.95 11.73
C ASN A 66 12.29 2.66 10.56
N ASN A 67 12.72 2.44 9.32
CA ASN A 67 12.15 3.08 8.14
C ASN A 67 10.95 2.29 7.59
N LEU A 68 9.75 2.64 8.02
CA LEU A 68 8.51 1.97 7.62
C LEU A 68 8.26 1.94 6.11
N ASN A 69 8.84 2.87 5.34
CA ASN A 69 8.67 2.90 3.89
C ASN A 69 9.32 1.68 3.22
N TYR A 70 10.42 1.16 3.77
CA TYR A 70 11.06 -0.04 3.23
C TYR A 70 10.21 -1.29 3.45
N TYR A 71 9.57 -1.42 4.62
CA TYR A 71 8.62 -2.51 4.87
C TYR A 71 7.43 -2.44 3.90
N ARG A 72 6.86 -1.24 3.68
CA ARG A 72 5.74 -1.06 2.74
C ARG A 72 6.17 -1.37 1.30
N ALA A 73 7.37 -0.98 0.89
CA ALA A 73 7.90 -1.27 -0.43
C ALA A 73 8.11 -2.77 -0.63
N LEU A 74 8.73 -3.46 0.35
CA LEU A 74 8.92 -4.91 0.32
C LEU A 74 7.58 -5.66 0.30
N ALA A 75 6.62 -5.27 1.16
CA ALA A 75 5.31 -5.90 1.18
C ALA A 75 4.56 -5.73 -0.16
N ARG A 76 4.70 -4.58 -0.81
CA ARG A 76 4.14 -4.35 -2.15
C ARG A 76 4.77 -5.28 -3.19
N LEU A 77 6.09 -5.42 -3.20
CA LEU A 77 6.80 -6.34 -4.10
C LEU A 77 6.37 -7.79 -3.91
N LEU A 78 6.26 -8.23 -2.65
CA LEU A 78 5.81 -9.57 -2.30
C LEU A 78 4.36 -9.80 -2.76
N SER A 79 3.46 -8.84 -2.53
CA SER A 79 2.06 -8.92 -2.96
C SER A 79 1.91 -8.97 -4.49
N GLN A 80 2.70 -8.19 -5.23
CA GLN A 80 2.74 -8.23 -6.70
C GLN A 80 3.16 -9.61 -7.22
N ASN A 81 4.01 -10.31 -6.48
CA ASN A 81 4.45 -11.67 -6.79
C ASN A 81 3.57 -12.76 -6.13
N LYS A 82 2.40 -12.40 -5.62
CA LYS A 82 1.43 -13.30 -4.96
C LYS A 82 1.97 -13.99 -3.70
N ARG A 83 3.06 -13.48 -3.11
CA ARG A 83 3.65 -13.95 -1.85
C ARG A 83 2.99 -13.23 -0.68
N PHE A 84 1.68 -13.38 -0.53
CA PHE A 84 0.87 -12.59 0.40
C PHE A 84 1.21 -12.87 1.86
N ASP A 85 1.48 -14.13 2.22
CA ASP A 85 1.80 -14.48 3.61
C ASP A 85 3.09 -13.78 4.06
N GLU A 86 4.13 -13.77 3.23
CA GLU A 86 5.37 -13.04 3.51
C GLU A 86 5.15 -11.52 3.54
N ALA A 87 4.28 -10.99 2.67
CA ALA A 87 3.94 -9.58 2.70
C ALA A 87 3.27 -9.18 4.02
N VAL A 88 2.37 -10.02 4.54
CA VAL A 88 1.73 -9.83 5.86
C VAL A 88 2.77 -9.88 6.97
N GLU A 89 3.68 -10.86 6.98
CA GLU A 89 4.75 -10.97 8.00
C GLU A 89 5.64 -9.73 8.04
N VAL A 90 5.98 -9.19 6.88
CA VAL A 90 6.77 -7.95 6.75
C VAL A 90 6.01 -6.76 7.33
N LEU A 91 4.72 -6.62 7.03
CA LEU A 91 3.88 -5.54 7.56
C LEU A 91 3.64 -5.68 9.07
N GLU A 92 3.47 -6.91 9.58
CA GLU A 92 3.39 -7.20 11.01
C GLU A 92 4.71 -6.83 11.74
N SER A 93 5.85 -7.04 11.08
CA SER A 93 7.14 -6.59 11.61
C SER A 93 7.23 -5.07 11.64
N ALA A 94 6.75 -4.38 10.61
CA ALA A 94 6.62 -2.92 10.60
C ALA A 94 5.72 -2.41 11.74
N ARG A 95 4.62 -3.13 12.04
CA ARG A 95 3.72 -2.79 13.15
C ARG A 95 4.39 -2.91 14.52
N LYS A 96 5.40 -3.77 14.69
CA LYS A 96 6.21 -3.81 15.92
C LYS A 96 7.07 -2.56 16.09
N VAL A 97 7.49 -1.93 14.98
CA VAL A 97 8.24 -0.66 15.00
C VAL A 97 7.33 0.52 15.32
N ASN A 98 6.13 0.55 14.76
CA ASN A 98 5.12 1.57 15.04
C ASN A 98 3.72 0.95 15.13
N ALA A 99 3.31 0.60 16.34
CA ALA A 99 2.02 -0.04 16.61
C ALA A 99 0.79 0.86 16.41
N ALA A 100 0.99 2.18 16.36
CA ALA A 100 -0.08 3.16 16.27
C ALA A 100 -0.30 3.71 14.84
N ASP A 101 0.30 3.10 13.82
CA ASP A 101 0.16 3.52 12.43
C ASP A 101 -1.07 2.87 11.76
N PRO A 102 -2.18 3.60 11.54
CA PRO A 102 -3.39 3.07 10.92
C PRO A 102 -3.17 2.59 9.47
N GLU A 103 -2.16 3.13 8.79
CA GLU A 103 -1.86 2.75 7.41
C GLU A 103 -1.25 1.35 7.34
N LEU A 104 -0.51 0.91 8.38
CA LEU A 104 -0.02 -0.47 8.45
C LEU A 104 -1.18 -1.45 8.63
N ASP A 105 -2.14 -1.15 9.51
CA ASP A 105 -3.32 -1.99 9.67
C ASP A 105 -4.11 -2.10 8.36
N ARG A 106 -4.29 -0.97 7.65
CA ARG A 106 -4.95 -0.97 6.32
C ARG A 106 -4.19 -1.81 5.30
N ALA A 107 -2.87 -1.70 5.27
CA ALA A 107 -2.02 -2.47 4.36
C ALA A 107 -2.10 -3.98 4.64
N ILE A 108 -2.08 -4.39 5.91
CA ILE A 108 -2.23 -5.80 6.32
C ILE A 108 -3.59 -6.33 5.87
N THR A 109 -4.67 -5.60 6.16
CA THR A 109 -6.03 -5.98 5.76
C THR A 109 -6.14 -6.12 4.24
N ALA A 110 -5.68 -5.11 3.48
CA ALA A 110 -5.71 -5.15 2.02
C ALA A 110 -4.92 -6.33 1.46
N THR A 111 -3.75 -6.63 2.00
CA THR A 111 -2.92 -7.77 1.56
C THR A 111 -3.62 -9.10 1.81
N ARG A 112 -4.28 -9.28 2.97
CA ARG A 112 -5.04 -10.51 3.29
C ARG A 112 -6.26 -10.65 2.39
N ILE A 113 -7.00 -9.55 2.12
CA ILE A 113 -8.13 -9.58 1.18
C ILE A 113 -7.66 -10.01 -0.21
N SER A 114 -6.55 -9.45 -0.73
CA SER A 114 -5.99 -9.86 -2.01
C SER A 114 -5.57 -11.33 -2.04
N ALA A 115 -5.10 -11.88 -0.92
CA ALA A 115 -4.81 -13.31 -0.82
C ALA A 115 -6.10 -14.16 -0.95
N PHE A 116 -7.20 -13.74 -0.30
CA PHE A 116 -8.50 -14.40 -0.44
C PHE A 116 -9.00 -14.32 -1.88
N GLU A 117 -8.97 -13.13 -2.49
CA GLU A 117 -9.43 -12.92 -3.87
C GLU A 117 -8.72 -13.84 -4.87
N VAL A 118 -7.39 -13.96 -4.77
CA VAL A 118 -6.62 -14.87 -5.63
C VAL A 118 -6.99 -16.33 -5.41
N LYS A 119 -7.25 -16.76 -4.16
CA LYS A 119 -7.71 -18.13 -3.87
C LYS A 119 -9.11 -18.38 -4.41
N ILE A 120 -10.03 -17.42 -4.22
CA ILE A 120 -11.41 -17.50 -4.74
C ILE A 120 -11.40 -17.60 -6.27
N ASP A 121 -10.61 -16.78 -6.95
CA ASP A 121 -10.47 -16.81 -8.40
C ASP A 121 -9.91 -18.15 -8.90
N ALA A 122 -8.94 -18.72 -8.19
CA ALA A 122 -8.38 -20.04 -8.52
C ALA A 122 -9.41 -21.15 -8.36
N LEU A 123 -10.21 -21.15 -7.29
CA LEU A 123 -11.29 -22.11 -7.06
C LEU A 123 -12.38 -22.00 -8.13
N LYS A 124 -12.80 -20.78 -8.48
CA LYS A 124 -13.74 -20.53 -9.58
C LYS A 124 -13.22 -21.04 -10.91
N ALA A 125 -11.94 -20.80 -11.20
CA ALA A 125 -11.30 -21.29 -12.42
C ALA A 125 -11.21 -22.82 -12.48
N ALA A 126 -11.07 -23.48 -11.31
CA ALA A 126 -11.08 -24.94 -11.19
C ALA A 126 -12.51 -25.54 -11.26
N GLY A 127 -13.57 -24.72 -11.28
CA GLY A 127 -14.96 -25.16 -11.26
C GLY A 127 -15.48 -25.56 -9.87
N ASP A 128 -14.72 -25.28 -8.82
CA ASP A 128 -15.09 -25.51 -7.42
C ASP A 128 -15.90 -24.32 -6.89
N ALA A 129 -17.20 -24.32 -7.19
CA ALA A 129 -18.11 -23.27 -6.77
C ALA A 129 -18.38 -23.30 -5.26
N GLU A 130 -18.39 -24.49 -4.64
CA GLU A 130 -18.63 -24.66 -3.21
C GLU A 130 -17.44 -24.11 -2.41
N GLY A 131 -16.22 -24.54 -2.73
CA GLY A 131 -15.00 -24.02 -2.10
C GLY A 131 -14.83 -22.50 -2.29
N ALA A 132 -15.20 -21.96 -3.46
CA ALA A 132 -15.19 -20.52 -3.68
C ALA A 132 -16.17 -19.78 -2.75
N ALA A 133 -17.40 -20.32 -2.55
CA ALA A 133 -18.39 -19.71 -1.67
C ALA A 133 -17.98 -19.78 -0.19
N GLU A 134 -17.36 -20.89 0.24
CA GLU A 134 -16.79 -21.01 1.58
C GLU A 134 -15.69 -19.98 1.80
N MET A 135 -14.76 -19.84 0.86
CA MET A 135 -13.66 -18.87 0.94
C MET A 135 -14.16 -17.40 0.92
N GLU A 136 -15.23 -17.11 0.17
CA GLU A 136 -15.90 -15.81 0.22
C GLU A 136 -16.51 -15.53 1.60
N THR A 137 -17.07 -16.54 2.23
CA THR A 137 -17.62 -16.43 3.59
C THR A 137 -16.52 -16.16 4.61
N GLU A 138 -15.39 -16.87 4.54
CA GLU A 138 -14.22 -16.64 5.39
C GLU A 138 -13.65 -15.23 5.20
N MET A 139 -13.52 -14.77 3.96
CA MET A 139 -13.07 -13.40 3.66
C MET A 139 -14.00 -12.35 4.27
N ASN A 140 -15.32 -12.54 4.14
CA ASN A 140 -16.28 -11.61 4.69
C ASN A 140 -16.24 -11.58 6.23
N GLN A 141 -16.07 -12.74 6.87
CA GLN A 141 -15.91 -12.83 8.32
C GLN A 141 -14.61 -12.11 8.76
N PHE A 142 -13.50 -12.35 8.05
CA PHE A 142 -12.25 -11.66 8.31
C PHE A 142 -12.39 -10.14 8.21
N ILE A 143 -13.06 -9.61 7.16
CA ILE A 143 -13.29 -8.17 6.98
C ILE A 143 -14.10 -7.60 8.16
N PHE A 144 -15.13 -8.31 8.59
CA PHE A 144 -15.97 -7.89 9.70
C PHE A 144 -15.18 -7.81 11.02
N ASP A 145 -14.42 -8.86 11.33
CA ASP A 145 -13.62 -8.96 12.55
C ASP A 145 -12.51 -7.90 12.57
N ASP A 146 -11.82 -7.69 11.45
CA ASP A 146 -10.79 -6.67 11.30
C ASP A 146 -11.36 -5.25 11.50
N LEU A 147 -12.47 -4.93 10.81
CA LEU A 147 -13.12 -3.63 10.97
C LEU A 147 -13.56 -3.40 12.41
N SER A 148 -14.15 -4.40 13.05
CA SER A 148 -14.57 -4.33 14.44
C SER A 148 -13.39 -4.04 15.38
N ALA A 149 -12.28 -4.76 15.21
CA ALA A 149 -11.06 -4.56 16.00
C ALA A 149 -10.43 -3.17 15.75
N ARG A 150 -10.44 -2.70 14.50
CA ARG A 150 -9.89 -1.37 14.14
C ARG A 150 -10.75 -0.23 14.66
N VAL A 151 -12.07 -0.35 14.65
CA VAL A 151 -12.98 0.63 15.26
C VAL A 151 -12.75 0.74 16.77
N GLN A 152 -12.44 -0.37 17.45
CA GLN A 152 -12.06 -0.34 18.87
C GLN A 152 -10.71 0.33 19.11
N ARG A 153 -9.72 0.09 18.25
CA ARG A 153 -8.38 0.68 18.35
C ARG A 153 -8.36 2.16 17.97
N TYR A 154 -9.16 2.55 16.99
CA TYR A 154 -9.25 3.91 16.47
C TYR A 154 -10.69 4.47 16.61
N PRO A 155 -11.17 4.70 17.84
CA PRO A 155 -12.59 5.04 18.09
C PRO A 155 -13.03 6.38 17.48
N ASN A 156 -12.09 7.24 17.13
CA ASN A 156 -12.34 8.54 16.51
C ASN A 156 -12.23 8.53 14.98
N ASP A 157 -11.89 7.40 14.36
CA ASP A 157 -11.89 7.26 12.90
C ASP A 157 -13.32 7.04 12.41
N LEU A 158 -13.94 8.13 11.97
CA LEU A 158 -15.33 8.14 11.49
C LEU A 158 -15.51 7.30 10.22
N LYS A 159 -14.46 7.19 9.40
CA LYS A 159 -14.50 6.39 8.19
C LYS A 159 -14.58 4.90 8.50
N LEU A 160 -13.80 4.41 9.48
CA LEU A 160 -13.88 3.01 9.92
C LEU A 160 -15.25 2.67 10.48
N ARG A 161 -15.87 3.60 11.25
CA ARG A 161 -17.24 3.42 11.75
C ARG A 161 -18.25 3.32 10.61
N TYR A 162 -18.12 4.16 9.59
CA TYR A 162 -18.96 4.09 8.41
C TYR A 162 -18.78 2.75 7.68
N GLU A 163 -17.54 2.32 7.47
CA GLU A 163 -17.21 1.04 6.83
C GLU A 163 -17.81 -0.15 7.61
N LEU A 164 -17.71 -0.15 8.95
CA LEU A 164 -18.33 -1.17 9.80
C LEU A 164 -19.86 -1.12 9.70
N GLY A 165 -20.46 0.06 9.69
CA GLY A 165 -21.90 0.23 9.49
C GLY A 165 -22.38 -0.35 8.15
N MET A 166 -21.60 -0.17 7.09
CA MET A 166 -21.87 -0.77 5.78
C MET A 166 -21.81 -2.30 5.81
N GLN A 167 -20.88 -2.90 6.58
CA GLN A 167 -20.84 -4.35 6.76
C GLN A 167 -22.07 -4.86 7.52
N TYR A 168 -22.45 -4.23 8.62
CA TYR A 168 -23.68 -4.56 9.34
C TYR A 168 -24.90 -4.48 8.41
N PHE A 169 -25.01 -3.41 7.62
CA PHE A 169 -26.12 -3.22 6.68
C PHE A 169 -26.16 -4.33 5.62
N LYS A 170 -25.02 -4.70 5.06
CA LYS A 170 -24.89 -5.77 4.05
C LYS A 170 -25.41 -7.11 4.56
N TYR A 171 -25.22 -7.40 5.86
CA TYR A 171 -25.65 -8.64 6.49
C TYR A 171 -27.01 -8.56 7.19
N GLY A 172 -27.76 -7.46 7.03
CA GLY A 172 -29.10 -7.31 7.58
C GLY A 172 -29.16 -6.94 9.08
N TYR A 173 -28.04 -6.62 9.70
CA TYR A 173 -27.98 -6.12 11.09
C TYR A 173 -28.24 -4.60 11.11
N TYR A 174 -29.50 -4.21 10.81
CA TYR A 174 -29.85 -2.83 10.54
C TYR A 174 -29.72 -1.92 11.77
N ASP A 175 -30.04 -2.41 12.95
CA ASP A 175 -29.93 -1.62 14.20
C ASP A 175 -28.47 -1.30 14.51
N ASP A 176 -27.56 -2.27 14.36
CA ASP A 176 -26.13 -2.08 14.53
C ASP A 176 -25.56 -1.14 13.45
N ALA A 177 -26.01 -1.28 12.21
CA ALA A 177 -25.63 -0.40 11.10
C ALA A 177 -26.02 1.06 11.41
N ILE A 178 -27.26 1.32 11.85
CA ILE A 178 -27.75 2.64 12.24
C ILE A 178 -26.89 3.21 13.37
N GLY A 179 -26.57 2.41 14.38
CA GLY A 179 -25.71 2.81 15.49
C GLY A 179 -24.32 3.28 15.01
N GLN A 180 -23.68 2.52 14.10
CA GLN A 180 -22.38 2.90 13.55
C GLN A 180 -22.47 4.14 12.64
N PHE A 181 -23.50 4.27 11.81
CA PHE A 181 -23.71 5.46 10.98
C PHE A 181 -23.94 6.73 11.81
N GLN A 182 -24.72 6.67 12.89
CA GLN A 182 -24.90 7.80 13.80
C GLN A 182 -23.58 8.23 14.45
N LEU A 183 -22.74 7.27 14.83
CA LEU A 183 -21.42 7.56 15.39
C LEU A 183 -20.46 8.12 14.36
N SER A 184 -20.58 7.71 13.09
CA SER A 184 -19.73 8.21 12.00
C SER A 184 -20.04 9.65 11.58
N GLN A 185 -21.25 10.16 11.91
CA GLN A 185 -21.68 11.53 11.59
C GLN A 185 -21.35 12.54 12.68
N ARG A 186 -20.90 12.10 13.86
CA ARG A 186 -20.57 13.02 14.95
C ARG A 186 -19.31 13.79 14.61
N SER A 187 -19.46 15.09 14.29
CA SER A 187 -18.30 16.00 14.27
C SER A 187 -17.57 15.93 15.61
N PRO A 188 -16.24 15.91 15.62
CA PRO A 188 -15.50 16.17 16.85
C PRO A 188 -16.03 17.49 17.43
N LYS A 189 -16.47 17.49 18.67
CA LYS A 189 -16.76 18.75 19.37
C LYS A 189 -15.44 19.50 19.44
N GLU A 190 -15.43 20.71 18.89
CA GLU A 190 -14.40 21.72 19.13
C GLU A 190 -14.21 21.96 20.62
#